data_2876816bc1c75414d90d820714d327c2
#
_entry.id   2876816bc1c75414d90d820714d327c2
#
_cell.length_a   1.000
_cell.length_b   1.000
_cell.length_c   1.000
_cell.angle_alpha   90.00
_cell.angle_beta   90.00
_cell.angle_gamma   90.00
#
_symmetry.space_group_name_H-M   'P 1'
#
loop_
_entity.id
_entity.type
_entity.pdbx_description
1 polymer ?
#
loop_
_entity_poly.entity_id
_entity_poly.type
_entity_poly.pdbx_seq_one_letter_code
_entity_poly.pdbx_strand_id
1 'polypeptide(L)'
;DGFMAPTHVINYEEDLLVSDRSSGQIIRVNKQGAQEVIVDGLDSPEGIAIKDNAIYIFEGNTGQIKKYLEGQISIIAEVMPGSPVQSELQPPSMVFNGLAVKDNYLYISGELERSLFRIEL
;
A
#
# COMPACT_ATOMS: atom_id res chain seq x y z
N ASP A 1 4.20 2.28 18.56
CA ASP A 1 5.31 3.11 18.98
C ASP A 1 6.53 2.83 18.10
N GLY A 2 7.28 3.87 17.76
CA GLY A 2 8.42 3.74 16.85
C GLY A 2 8.09 3.88 15.37
N PHE A 3 6.82 4.09 15.02
CA PHE A 3 6.44 4.40 13.65
C PHE A 3 6.54 5.90 13.39
N MET A 4 6.87 6.26 12.15
CA MET A 4 6.95 7.65 11.76
C MET A 4 5.61 8.18 11.25
N ALA A 5 4.96 7.44 10.37
CA ALA A 5 3.63 7.80 9.84
C ALA A 5 2.89 6.53 9.40
N PRO A 6 2.39 5.74 10.35
CA PRO A 6 1.66 4.52 10.01
C PRO A 6 0.35 4.87 9.31
N THR A 7 0.08 4.23 8.19
CA THR A 7 -1.07 4.56 7.34
C THR A 7 -2.08 3.42 7.21
N HIS A 8 -1.65 2.19 7.31
CA HIS A 8 -2.55 1.04 7.14
C HIS A 8 -2.04 -0.12 7.98
N VAL A 9 -2.95 -0.91 8.50
CA VAL A 9 -2.63 -2.09 9.28
C VAL A 9 -3.54 -3.24 8.85
N ILE A 10 -2.96 -4.41 8.66
CA ILE A 10 -3.71 -5.61 8.29
C ILE A 10 -3.24 -6.80 9.12
N ASN A 11 -4.08 -7.82 9.18
CA ASN A 11 -3.71 -9.09 9.79
C ASN A 11 -2.70 -9.82 8.90
N TYR A 12 -1.73 -10.45 9.51
CA TYR A 12 -0.73 -11.25 8.84
C TYR A 12 -0.40 -12.47 9.71
N GLU A 13 -1.01 -13.60 9.39
CA GLU A 13 -0.91 -14.80 10.23
C GLU A 13 -1.34 -14.47 11.67
N GLU A 14 -0.46 -14.65 12.64
CA GLU A 14 -0.73 -14.30 14.05
C GLU A 14 -0.34 -12.88 14.39
N ASP A 15 0.28 -12.18 13.47
CA ASP A 15 0.84 -10.84 13.68
C ASP A 15 0.08 -9.80 12.87
N LEU A 16 0.65 -8.61 12.79
CA LEU A 16 0.13 -7.50 12.00
C LEU A 16 1.20 -7.03 11.03
N LEU A 17 0.77 -6.52 9.88
CA LEU A 17 1.63 -5.72 9.01
C LEU A 17 1.16 -4.28 9.04
N VAL A 18 2.11 -3.38 9.13
CA VAL A 18 1.85 -1.94 9.16
C VAL A 18 2.65 -1.29 8.03
N SER A 19 1.98 -0.48 7.22
CA SER A 19 2.68 0.38 6.28
C SER A 19 3.04 1.68 6.96
N ASP A 20 4.29 2.08 6.87
CA ASP A 20 4.77 3.34 7.43
C ASP A 20 5.20 4.24 6.29
N ARG A 21 4.38 5.24 6.01
CA ARG A 21 4.55 6.10 4.85
C ARG A 21 5.85 6.88 4.87
N SER A 22 6.19 7.45 6.02
CA SER A 22 7.37 8.32 6.10
C SER A 22 8.69 7.56 6.08
N SER A 23 8.73 6.38 6.68
CA SER A 23 9.94 5.56 6.64
C SER A 23 10.07 4.75 5.35
N GLY A 24 8.98 4.62 4.59
CA GLY A 24 9.00 3.81 3.36
C GLY A 24 9.06 2.32 3.63
N GLN A 25 8.48 1.87 4.71
CA GLN A 25 8.63 0.49 5.17
C GLN A 25 7.30 -0.21 5.39
N ILE A 26 7.32 -1.52 5.22
CA ILE A 26 6.28 -2.42 5.71
C ILE A 26 6.87 -3.16 6.90
N ILE A 27 6.20 -3.07 8.04
CA ILE A 27 6.73 -3.54 9.31
C ILE A 27 5.81 -4.61 9.88
N ARG A 28 6.38 -5.75 10.25
CA ARG A 28 5.66 -6.81 10.94
C ARG A 28 5.74 -6.56 12.44
N VAL A 29 4.59 -6.61 13.10
CA VAL A 29 4.50 -6.41 14.56
C VAL A 29 3.90 -7.67 15.16
N ASN A 30 4.62 -8.28 16.11
CA ASN A 30 4.13 -9.48 16.78
C ASN A 30 3.29 -9.13 18.01
N LYS A 31 2.78 -10.16 18.70
CA LYS A 31 1.90 -9.98 19.85
C LYS A 31 2.57 -9.28 21.04
N GLN A 32 3.89 -9.34 21.12
CA GLN A 32 4.65 -8.66 22.17
C GLN A 32 5.04 -7.24 21.77
N GLY A 33 4.65 -6.79 20.59
CA GLY A 33 4.98 -5.47 20.10
C GLY A 33 6.36 -5.37 19.44
N ALA A 34 7.06 -6.49 19.26
CA ALA A 34 8.34 -6.49 18.58
C ALA A 34 8.14 -6.25 17.09
N GLN A 35 9.02 -5.45 16.50
CA GLN A 35 8.92 -4.98 15.11
C GLN A 35 10.02 -5.57 14.26
N GLU A 36 9.65 -5.94 13.02
CA GLU A 36 10.59 -6.43 12.02
C GLU A 36 10.26 -5.77 10.69
N VAL A 37 11.26 -5.15 10.05
CA VAL A 37 11.08 -4.55 8.73
C VAL A 37 11.05 -5.66 7.69
N ILE A 38 9.94 -5.80 6.99
CA ILE A 38 9.76 -6.81 5.94
C ILE A 38 10.14 -6.25 4.57
N VAL A 39 9.71 -5.01 4.29
CA VAL A 39 10.00 -4.34 3.02
C VAL A 39 10.49 -2.94 3.32
N ASP A 40 11.53 -2.51 2.61
CA ASP A 40 12.12 -1.19 2.75
C ASP A 40 12.26 -0.53 1.38
N GLY A 41 12.58 0.75 1.36
CA GLY A 41 12.84 1.47 0.12
C GLY A 41 11.58 1.80 -0.69
N LEU A 42 10.42 1.85 -0.06
CA LEU A 42 9.17 2.21 -0.71
C LEU A 42 8.96 3.73 -0.71
N ASP A 43 8.21 4.21 -1.70
CA ASP A 43 7.89 5.62 -1.82
C ASP A 43 6.47 5.89 -1.34
N SER A 44 6.34 6.34 -0.10
CA SER A 44 5.05 6.63 0.55
C SER A 44 4.07 5.45 0.48
N PRO A 45 4.42 4.30 1.08
CA PRO A 45 3.48 3.17 1.10
C PRO A 45 2.23 3.52 1.89
N GLU A 46 1.09 3.15 1.35
CA GLU A 46 -0.21 3.40 1.95
C GLU A 46 -0.97 2.09 2.11
N GLY A 47 -1.92 1.81 1.24
CA GLY A 47 -2.70 0.58 1.34
C GLY A 47 -1.87 -0.68 1.14
N ILE A 48 -2.15 -1.71 1.91
CA ILE A 48 -1.52 -3.02 1.77
C ILE A 48 -2.58 -4.11 1.79
N ALA A 49 -2.32 -5.19 1.07
CA ALA A 49 -3.18 -6.37 1.04
C ALA A 49 -2.33 -7.61 0.82
N ILE A 50 -2.86 -8.77 1.19
CA ILE A 50 -2.13 -10.04 1.09
C ILE A 50 -2.96 -11.04 0.30
N LYS A 51 -2.30 -11.75 -0.61
CA LYS A 51 -2.87 -12.91 -1.28
C LYS A 51 -1.76 -13.88 -1.64
N ASP A 52 -1.96 -15.18 -1.32
CA ASP A 52 -1.03 -16.25 -1.67
C ASP A 52 0.42 -15.93 -1.27
N ASN A 53 0.59 -15.46 -0.05
CA ASN A 53 1.88 -15.07 0.54
C ASN A 53 2.53 -13.85 -0.11
N ALA A 54 1.89 -13.21 -1.07
CA ALA A 54 2.38 -11.98 -1.66
C ALA A 54 1.78 -10.77 -0.93
N ILE A 55 2.58 -9.74 -0.73
CA ILE A 55 2.13 -8.47 -0.17
C ILE A 55 1.98 -7.50 -1.33
N TYR A 56 0.79 -6.93 -1.49
CA TYR A 56 0.51 -5.90 -2.47
C TYR A 56 0.52 -4.56 -1.77
N ILE A 57 1.21 -3.58 -2.35
CA ILE A 57 1.47 -2.30 -1.71
C ILE A 57 1.14 -1.18 -2.69
N PHE A 58 0.30 -0.24 -2.27
CA PHE A 58 0.06 0.97 -3.04
C PHE A 58 1.00 2.07 -2.56
N GLU A 59 1.73 2.67 -3.50
CA GLU A 59 2.60 3.81 -3.21
C GLU A 59 1.91 5.12 -3.58
N GLY A 60 1.67 5.97 -2.60
CA GLY A 60 0.91 7.19 -2.80
C GLY A 60 1.56 8.22 -3.72
N ASN A 61 2.88 8.33 -3.67
CA ASN A 61 3.58 9.33 -4.49
C ASN A 61 3.71 8.94 -5.95
N THR A 62 3.84 7.65 -6.24
CA THR A 62 4.07 7.16 -7.59
C THR A 62 2.80 6.67 -8.28
N GLY A 63 1.79 6.31 -7.48
CA GLY A 63 0.60 5.64 -8.00
C GLY A 63 0.85 4.19 -8.38
N GLN A 64 2.00 3.64 -8.04
CA GLN A 64 2.36 2.29 -8.40
C GLN A 64 1.84 1.29 -7.39
N ILE A 65 1.45 0.13 -7.89
CA ILE A 65 1.16 -1.03 -7.06
C ILE A 65 2.31 -2.00 -7.20
N LYS A 66 2.93 -2.30 -6.08
CA LYS A 66 4.06 -3.22 -6.02
C LYS A 66 3.64 -4.53 -5.38
N LYS A 67 4.24 -5.60 -5.83
CA LYS A 67 4.07 -6.93 -5.29
C LYS A 67 5.39 -7.38 -4.67
N TYR A 68 5.36 -7.74 -3.40
CA TYR A 68 6.50 -8.32 -2.70
C TYR A 68 6.23 -9.79 -2.46
N LEU A 69 7.11 -10.64 -2.97
CA LEU A 69 7.02 -12.08 -2.80
C LEU A 69 8.41 -12.68 -2.71
N GLU A 70 8.68 -13.41 -1.64
CA GLU A 70 9.94 -14.14 -1.45
C GLU A 70 11.18 -13.26 -1.64
N GLY A 71 11.14 -12.06 -1.07
CA GLY A 71 12.27 -11.13 -1.12
C GLY A 71 12.38 -10.31 -2.40
N GLN A 72 11.46 -10.49 -3.34
CA GLN A 72 11.50 -9.76 -4.61
C GLN A 72 10.33 -8.80 -4.75
N ILE A 73 10.62 -7.60 -5.24
CA ILE A 73 9.62 -6.56 -5.51
C ILE A 73 9.46 -6.42 -7.00
N SER A 74 8.21 -6.37 -7.46
CA SER A 74 7.87 -6.06 -8.85
C SER A 74 6.74 -5.05 -8.90
N ILE A 75 6.74 -4.23 -9.96
CA ILE A 75 5.64 -3.30 -10.22
C ILE A 75 4.63 -4.05 -11.07
N ILE A 76 3.38 -4.14 -10.58
CA ILE A 76 2.34 -4.87 -11.31
C ILE A 76 1.35 -3.95 -11.99
N ALA A 77 1.24 -2.70 -11.53
CA ALA A 77 0.31 -1.76 -12.11
C ALA A 77 0.69 -0.33 -11.72
N GLU A 78 0.18 0.63 -12.46
CA GLU A 78 0.30 2.03 -12.12
C GLU A 78 -1.09 2.64 -12.26
N VAL A 79 -1.60 3.15 -11.14
CA VAL A 79 -2.89 3.83 -11.11
C VAL A 79 -2.59 5.32 -11.17
N MET A 80 -2.88 5.91 -12.31
CA MET A 80 -2.72 7.34 -12.46
C MET A 80 -3.76 8.01 -11.56
N PRO A 81 -3.33 8.83 -10.61
CA PRO A 81 -4.30 9.55 -9.82
C PRO A 81 -5.08 10.44 -10.78
N GLY A 82 -6.35 10.12 -10.85
CA GLY A 82 -7.38 10.93 -11.37
C GLY A 82 -7.14 11.65 -12.67
N SER A 83 -8.15 12.23 -13.05
CA SER A 83 -8.29 12.91 -14.30
C SER A 83 -7.12 13.84 -14.59
N PRO A 84 -6.81 14.02 -15.87
CA PRO A 84 -5.84 15.00 -16.35
C PRO A 84 -6.14 16.44 -15.89
N VAL A 85 -7.16 16.64 -15.08
CA VAL A 85 -7.56 17.94 -14.56
C VAL A 85 -7.07 18.14 -13.12
N GLN A 86 -5.93 17.60 -12.79
CA GLN A 86 -5.29 18.08 -11.57
C GLN A 86 -4.82 19.50 -11.82
N SER A 87 -5.49 20.44 -11.19
CA SER A 87 -5.02 21.81 -11.20
C SER A 87 -3.64 21.81 -10.55
N GLU A 88 -2.75 22.65 -11.06
CA GLU A 88 -1.42 22.84 -10.49
C GLU A 88 -1.46 23.24 -9.01
N LEU A 89 -2.64 23.54 -8.49
CA LEU A 89 -2.86 23.96 -7.12
C LEU A 89 -3.20 22.81 -6.17
N GLN A 90 -3.45 21.62 -6.70
CA GLN A 90 -3.69 20.46 -5.87
C GLN A 90 -2.50 19.53 -5.96
N PRO A 91 -1.83 19.27 -4.84
CA PRO A 91 -0.80 18.25 -4.83
C PRO A 91 -1.41 16.92 -5.27
N PRO A 92 -0.62 16.05 -5.89
CA PRO A 92 -1.09 14.69 -6.15
C PRO A 92 -1.69 14.16 -4.87
N SER A 93 -2.75 13.41 -5.00
CA SER A 93 -3.52 12.92 -3.86
C SER A 93 -2.62 12.40 -2.76
N MET A 94 -2.54 13.15 -1.69
CA MET A 94 -1.94 12.68 -0.44
C MET A 94 -2.95 11.86 0.35
N VAL A 95 -4.08 11.55 -0.25
CA VAL A 95 -5.18 10.92 0.42
C VAL A 95 -5.06 9.41 0.29
N PHE A 96 -5.32 8.73 1.37
CA PHE A 96 -5.19 7.29 1.46
C PHE A 96 -6.00 6.57 0.42
N ASN A 97 -5.35 5.67 -0.29
CA ASN A 97 -6.02 4.71 -1.11
C ASN A 97 -5.94 3.36 -0.41
N GLY A 98 -7.08 2.79 -0.10
CA GLY A 98 -7.16 1.47 0.49
C GLY A 98 -6.97 0.40 -0.56
N LEU A 99 -6.42 -0.72 -0.15
CA LEU A 99 -6.32 -1.92 -0.96
C LEU A 99 -7.07 -3.07 -0.30
N ALA A 100 -7.70 -3.89 -1.11
CA ALA A 100 -8.29 -5.14 -0.67
C ALA A 100 -8.19 -6.17 -1.77
N VAL A 101 -7.99 -7.43 -1.39
CA VAL A 101 -8.02 -8.54 -2.33
C VAL A 101 -9.29 -9.33 -2.10
N LYS A 102 -10.00 -9.62 -3.18
CA LYS A 102 -11.15 -10.52 -3.15
C LYS A 102 -11.13 -11.36 -4.41
N ASP A 103 -11.23 -12.67 -4.23
CA ASP A 103 -11.11 -13.62 -5.33
C ASP A 103 -9.79 -13.44 -6.07
N ASN A 104 -9.81 -13.19 -7.36
CA ASN A 104 -8.60 -12.98 -8.13
C ASN A 104 -8.41 -11.52 -8.54
N TYR A 105 -8.91 -10.61 -7.72
CA TYR A 105 -8.86 -9.18 -8.01
C TYR A 105 -8.28 -8.38 -6.87
N LEU A 106 -7.55 -7.35 -7.21
CA LEU A 106 -7.09 -6.33 -6.27
C LEU A 106 -7.96 -5.09 -6.47
N TYR A 107 -8.57 -4.62 -5.41
CA TYR A 107 -9.42 -3.43 -5.42
C TYR A 107 -8.68 -2.26 -4.77
N ILE A 108 -8.79 -1.10 -5.39
CA ILE A 108 -8.14 0.13 -4.94
C ILE A 108 -9.19 1.23 -4.85
N SER A 109 -9.31 1.84 -3.68
CA SER A 109 -10.20 2.98 -3.52
C SER A 109 -9.46 4.28 -3.86
N GLY A 110 -10.06 5.10 -4.72
CA GLY A 110 -9.52 6.41 -5.06
C GLY A 110 -10.43 7.49 -4.53
N GLU A 111 -10.00 8.19 -3.48
CA GLU A 111 -10.84 9.19 -2.84
C GLU A 111 -11.07 10.41 -3.72
N LEU A 112 -10.01 10.93 -4.33
CA LEU A 112 -10.15 12.10 -5.20
C LEU A 112 -10.95 11.79 -6.46
N GLU A 113 -10.73 10.62 -7.01
CA GLU A 113 -11.44 10.16 -8.20
C GLU A 113 -12.85 9.69 -7.89
N ARG A 114 -13.17 9.49 -6.60
CA ARG A 114 -14.44 8.94 -6.15
C ARG A 114 -14.75 7.62 -6.84
N SER A 115 -13.71 6.81 -7.02
CA SER A 115 -13.79 5.60 -7.83
C SER A 115 -13.23 4.40 -7.08
N LEU A 116 -13.69 3.24 -7.50
CA LEU A 116 -13.14 1.97 -7.08
C LEU A 116 -12.52 1.33 -8.32
N PHE A 117 -11.22 1.08 -8.26
CA PHE A 117 -10.49 0.44 -9.35
C PHE A 117 -10.29 -1.04 -9.04
N ARG A 118 -10.21 -1.83 -10.08
CA ARG A 118 -10.02 -3.26 -9.98
C ARG A 118 -8.94 -3.72 -10.95
N ILE A 119 -8.04 -4.56 -10.46
CA ILE A 119 -6.97 -5.16 -11.27
C ILE A 119 -7.07 -6.68 -11.10
N GLU A 120 -7.05 -7.39 -12.20
CA GLU A 120 -6.99 -8.85 -12.18
C GLU A 120 -5.57 -9.31 -11.85
N LEU A 121 -5.47 -10.20 -10.91
CA LEU A 121 -4.19 -10.73 -10.46
C LEU A 121 -3.79 -12.01 -11.19
#